data_0afea81647ba19f012e4e6fa2581f707
#
_entry.id   0afea81647ba19f012e4e6fa2581f707
#
_cell.length_a   1.000
_cell.length_b   1.000
_cell.length_c   1.000
_cell.angle_alpha   90.00
_cell.angle_beta   90.00
_cell.angle_gamma   90.00
#
_symmetry.space_group_name_H-M   'P 1'
#
loop_
_entity.id
_entity.type
_entity.pdbx_description
1 polymer ?
#
loop_
_entity_poly.entity_id
_entity_poly.type
_entity_poly.pdbx_seq_one_letter_code
_entity_poly.pdbx_strand_id
1 'polypeptide(L)'
;MTFLAWRYVLACALFTLVALLWRHPWPRQAISYLHLSITGVSLHCLGLGGVFLGIDRQIEAGVSALIMGLQPVLAAVAAALFMHERLAGRQIVGLALGFAGVALVVGDRLDDGAGTLSGVAWNLLGMVAVTTGTLYQKARNQGINPFTGATVQFAAAGIACVLLSFAFSEGESTWTPHVLGALAWTILVLSIAATLLLYWLISQGAVAEVSSLFYLVPVAAALIAWPLFGEHLSLHALTGMVITMVGVALVIRPAGKTPR
;
A
#
# COMPACT_ATOMS: atom_id res chain seq x y z
N MET A 1 12.29 -0.71 -10.88
CA MET A 1 11.29 -1.74 -11.24
C MET A 1 11.86 -3.15 -11.20
N THR A 2 13.13 -3.36 -11.58
CA THR A 2 13.81 -4.67 -11.55
C THR A 2 13.75 -5.38 -10.19
N PHE A 3 13.98 -4.67 -9.08
CA PHE A 3 13.85 -5.24 -7.74
C PHE A 3 12.43 -5.76 -7.44
N LEU A 4 11.40 -4.99 -7.82
CA LEU A 4 10.00 -5.39 -7.65
C LEU A 4 9.64 -6.58 -8.54
N ALA A 5 10.17 -6.63 -9.77
CA ALA A 5 9.97 -7.77 -10.66
C ALA A 5 10.48 -9.06 -10.01
N TRP A 6 11.73 -9.08 -9.52
CA TRP A 6 12.28 -10.24 -8.81
C TRP A 6 11.49 -10.61 -7.56
N ARG A 7 11.11 -9.61 -6.76
CA ARG A 7 10.27 -9.83 -5.58
C ARG A 7 8.98 -10.56 -5.94
N TYR A 8 8.27 -10.10 -7.00
CA TYR A 8 6.98 -10.70 -7.35
C TYR A 8 7.11 -12.05 -8.05
N VAL A 9 8.15 -12.25 -8.85
CA VAL A 9 8.43 -13.56 -9.45
C VAL A 9 8.71 -14.60 -8.35
N LEU A 10 9.56 -14.27 -7.39
CA LEU A 10 9.88 -15.18 -6.28
C LEU A 10 8.68 -15.37 -5.33
N ALA A 11 7.92 -14.32 -5.02
CA ALA A 11 6.69 -14.44 -4.25
C ALA A 11 5.66 -15.31 -4.97
N CYS A 12 5.47 -15.13 -6.30
CA CYS A 12 4.60 -15.96 -7.11
C CYS A 12 5.00 -17.44 -7.03
N ALA A 13 6.28 -17.74 -7.23
CA ALA A 13 6.79 -19.11 -7.15
C ALA A 13 6.48 -19.75 -5.78
N LEU A 14 6.68 -19.00 -4.71
CA LEU A 14 6.48 -19.46 -3.35
C LEU A 14 4.99 -19.66 -3.01
N PHE A 15 4.11 -18.72 -3.38
CA PHE A 15 2.67 -18.87 -3.20
C PHE A 15 2.10 -20.00 -4.07
N THR A 16 2.67 -20.21 -5.27
CA THR A 16 2.34 -21.38 -6.14
C THR A 16 2.69 -22.68 -5.43
N LEU A 17 3.91 -22.77 -4.85
CA LEU A 17 4.35 -23.94 -4.11
C LEU A 17 3.42 -24.24 -2.93
N VAL A 18 3.08 -23.21 -2.13
CA VAL A 18 2.13 -23.35 -1.02
C VAL A 18 0.76 -23.80 -1.50
N ALA A 19 0.23 -23.19 -2.58
CA ALA A 19 -1.06 -23.53 -3.14
C ALA A 19 -1.12 -24.98 -3.64
N LEU A 20 -0.04 -25.48 -4.24
CA LEU A 20 0.06 -26.86 -4.72
C LEU A 20 0.21 -27.85 -3.57
N LEU A 21 1.10 -27.60 -2.60
CA LEU A 21 1.33 -28.48 -1.44
C LEU A 21 0.06 -28.65 -0.59
N TRP A 22 -0.68 -27.58 -0.38
CA TRP A 22 -1.91 -27.60 0.41
C TRP A 22 -3.16 -27.82 -0.45
N ARG A 23 -3.00 -28.10 -1.74
CA ARG A 23 -4.08 -28.39 -2.70
C ARG A 23 -5.19 -27.34 -2.67
N HIS A 24 -4.83 -26.07 -2.56
CA HIS A 24 -5.81 -25.00 -2.58
C HIS A 24 -6.53 -24.91 -3.93
N PRO A 25 -7.86 -24.62 -3.94
CA PRO A 25 -8.64 -24.55 -5.16
C PRO A 25 -8.24 -23.34 -6.00
N TRP A 26 -8.01 -23.56 -7.28
CA TRP A 26 -7.74 -22.50 -8.28
C TRP A 26 -9.06 -21.91 -8.80
N PRO A 27 -9.06 -20.65 -9.24
CA PRO A 27 -10.22 -20.04 -9.87
C PRO A 27 -10.65 -20.85 -11.09
N ARG A 28 -11.96 -21.15 -11.18
CA ARG A 28 -12.48 -21.95 -12.29
C ARG A 28 -12.85 -21.14 -13.52
N GLN A 29 -13.11 -19.85 -13.36
CA GLN A 29 -13.54 -18.96 -14.44
C GLN A 29 -12.37 -18.15 -14.97
N ALA A 30 -12.20 -18.10 -16.29
CA ALA A 30 -11.16 -17.29 -16.93
C ALA A 30 -11.24 -15.80 -16.56
N ILE A 31 -12.45 -15.27 -16.40
CA ILE A 31 -12.66 -13.88 -15.99
C ILE A 31 -12.06 -13.56 -14.60
N SER A 32 -12.01 -14.54 -13.69
CA SER A 32 -11.40 -14.37 -12.37
C SER A 32 -9.89 -14.11 -12.47
N TYR A 33 -9.21 -14.75 -13.43
CA TYR A 33 -7.78 -14.49 -13.67
C TYR A 33 -7.55 -13.05 -14.16
N LEU A 34 -8.44 -12.55 -15.03
CA LEU A 34 -8.39 -11.13 -15.46
C LEU A 34 -8.58 -10.18 -14.29
N HIS A 35 -9.60 -10.42 -13.44
CA HIS A 35 -9.86 -9.57 -12.28
C HIS A 35 -8.70 -9.60 -11.27
N LEU A 36 -8.13 -10.76 -11.02
CA LEU A 36 -6.95 -10.92 -10.17
C LEU A 36 -5.74 -10.21 -10.76
N SER A 37 -5.52 -10.31 -12.08
CA SER A 37 -4.41 -9.63 -12.77
C SER A 37 -4.53 -8.11 -12.67
N ILE A 38 -5.72 -7.56 -12.93
CA ILE A 38 -5.98 -6.12 -12.75
C ILE A 38 -5.67 -5.68 -11.31
N THR A 39 -6.15 -6.44 -10.33
CA THR A 39 -5.86 -6.19 -8.91
C THR A 39 -4.36 -6.25 -8.63
N GLY A 40 -3.68 -7.29 -9.11
CA GLY A 40 -2.25 -7.47 -8.90
C GLY A 40 -1.42 -6.33 -9.47
N VAL A 41 -1.70 -5.93 -10.71
CA VAL A 41 -1.02 -4.79 -11.34
C VAL A 41 -1.30 -3.50 -10.57
N SER A 42 -2.55 -3.25 -10.18
CA SER A 42 -2.91 -2.03 -9.45
C SER A 42 -2.27 -1.96 -8.07
N LEU A 43 -2.40 -3.00 -7.25
CA LEU A 43 -1.90 -3.01 -5.87
C LEU A 43 -0.38 -3.08 -5.79
N HIS A 44 0.21 -3.98 -6.57
CA HIS A 44 1.62 -4.33 -6.41
C HIS A 44 2.51 -3.55 -7.40
N CYS A 45 2.23 -3.62 -8.70
CA CYS A 45 3.09 -2.97 -9.68
C CYS A 45 2.94 -1.44 -9.63
N LEU A 46 1.73 -0.91 -9.82
CA LEU A 46 1.52 0.55 -9.83
C LEU A 46 1.56 1.14 -8.42
N GLY A 47 0.95 0.47 -7.45
CA GLY A 47 0.89 0.95 -6.07
C GLY A 47 2.27 1.03 -5.44
N LEU A 48 2.93 -0.10 -5.27
CA LEU A 48 4.26 -0.13 -4.67
C LEU A 48 5.34 0.43 -5.60
N GLY A 49 5.16 0.27 -6.92
CA GLY A 49 6.04 0.90 -7.92
C GLY A 49 6.04 2.41 -7.83
N GLY A 50 4.87 3.03 -7.60
CA GLY A 50 4.75 4.46 -7.35
C GLY A 50 5.51 4.91 -6.09
N VAL A 51 5.45 4.14 -5.01
CA VAL A 51 6.24 4.38 -3.79
C VAL A 51 7.74 4.32 -4.08
N PHE A 52 8.21 3.28 -4.75
CA PHE A 52 9.63 3.11 -5.09
C PHE A 52 10.14 4.21 -6.01
N LEU A 53 9.37 4.57 -7.05
CA LEU A 53 9.71 5.69 -7.93
C LEU A 53 9.69 7.03 -7.20
N GLY A 54 8.80 7.21 -6.23
CA GLY A 54 8.78 8.39 -5.38
C GLY A 54 10.05 8.51 -4.54
N ILE A 55 10.48 7.43 -3.89
CA ILE A 55 11.71 7.38 -3.10
C ILE A 55 12.95 7.59 -4.00
N ASP A 56 12.97 6.98 -5.18
CA ASP A 56 14.02 7.20 -6.17
C ASP A 56 14.13 8.68 -6.60
N ARG A 57 13.01 9.41 -6.58
CA ARG A 57 12.93 10.86 -6.80
C ARG A 57 13.08 11.66 -5.50
N GLN A 58 13.79 11.11 -4.52
CA GLN A 58 14.20 11.74 -3.27
C GLN A 58 13.06 12.11 -2.30
N ILE A 59 11.92 11.43 -2.37
CA ILE A 59 10.94 11.50 -1.29
C ILE A 59 11.40 10.61 -0.14
N GLU A 60 11.46 11.16 1.06
CA GLU A 60 11.77 10.41 2.27
C GLU A 60 10.76 9.29 2.54
N ALA A 61 11.21 8.18 3.11
CA ALA A 61 10.36 7.02 3.39
C ALA A 61 9.23 7.35 4.36
N GLY A 62 9.46 8.22 5.35
CA GLY A 62 8.46 8.70 6.29
C GLY A 62 7.35 9.51 5.60
N VAL A 63 7.71 10.39 4.67
CA VAL A 63 6.74 11.16 3.86
C VAL A 63 5.94 10.26 2.94
N SER A 64 6.61 9.30 2.28
CA SER A 64 5.95 8.29 1.45
C SER A 64 4.93 7.48 2.23
N ALA A 65 5.29 7.00 3.43
CA ALA A 65 4.38 6.27 4.32
C ALA A 65 3.18 7.12 4.77
N LEU A 66 3.40 8.42 5.01
CA LEU A 66 2.33 9.35 5.37
C LEU A 66 1.33 9.56 4.22
N ILE A 67 1.82 9.75 2.99
CA ILE A 67 0.97 9.84 1.79
C ILE A 67 0.17 8.55 1.63
N MET A 68 0.81 7.39 1.73
CA MET A 68 0.13 6.09 1.65
C MET A 68 -0.86 5.88 2.81
N GLY A 69 -0.63 6.48 3.97
CA GLY A 69 -1.54 6.50 5.11
C GLY A 69 -2.88 7.19 4.84
N LEU A 70 -2.99 8.01 3.79
CA LEU A 70 -4.26 8.58 3.34
C LEU A 70 -5.14 7.61 2.54
N GLN A 71 -4.69 6.38 2.26
CA GLN A 71 -5.47 5.38 1.53
C GLN A 71 -6.90 5.21 2.06
N PRO A 72 -7.17 5.10 3.38
CA PRO A 72 -8.54 4.98 3.89
C PRO A 72 -9.40 6.23 3.63
N VAL A 73 -8.75 7.39 3.62
CA VAL A 73 -9.39 8.69 3.34
C VAL A 73 -9.84 8.72 1.89
N LEU A 74 -8.93 8.35 0.96
CA LEU A 74 -9.24 8.27 -0.46
C LEU A 74 -10.29 7.19 -0.75
N ALA A 75 -10.25 6.05 -0.04
CA ALA A 75 -11.24 4.99 -0.16
C ALA A 75 -12.65 5.47 0.25
N ALA A 76 -12.76 6.28 1.32
CA ALA A 76 -14.03 6.88 1.74
C ALA A 76 -14.58 7.87 0.69
N VAL A 77 -13.70 8.69 0.09
CA VAL A 77 -14.08 9.59 -1.02
C VAL A 77 -14.57 8.78 -2.21
N ALA A 78 -13.85 7.74 -2.60
CA ALA A 78 -14.22 6.89 -3.72
C ALA A 78 -15.56 6.16 -3.47
N ALA A 79 -15.80 5.67 -2.24
CA ALA A 79 -17.08 5.08 -1.87
C ALA A 79 -18.22 6.09 -1.96
N ALA A 80 -18.01 7.32 -1.52
CA ALA A 80 -19.03 8.38 -1.64
C ALA A 80 -19.35 8.74 -3.09
N LEU A 81 -18.32 8.84 -3.94
CA LEU A 81 -18.51 9.23 -5.35
C LEU A 81 -19.08 8.10 -6.21
N PHE A 82 -18.61 6.87 -6.04
CA PHE A 82 -18.96 5.75 -6.93
C PHE A 82 -20.08 4.86 -6.37
N MET A 83 -20.20 4.78 -5.04
CA MET A 83 -21.23 3.96 -4.38
C MET A 83 -22.39 4.81 -3.83
N HIS A 84 -22.36 6.13 -4.03
CA HIS A 84 -23.35 7.10 -3.56
C HIS A 84 -23.55 7.03 -2.02
N GLU A 85 -22.53 6.62 -1.29
CA GLU A 85 -22.54 6.62 0.17
C GLU A 85 -22.45 8.05 0.71
N ARG A 86 -23.27 8.39 1.70
CA ARG A 86 -23.24 9.71 2.33
C ARG A 86 -22.12 9.75 3.36
N LEU A 87 -21.18 10.68 3.16
CA LEU A 87 -20.15 10.93 4.15
C LEU A 87 -20.76 11.61 5.37
N ALA A 88 -20.48 11.08 6.56
CA ALA A 88 -20.82 11.75 7.81
C ALA A 88 -19.98 13.02 7.98
N GLY A 89 -20.51 14.05 8.65
CA GLY A 89 -19.80 15.31 8.86
C GLY A 89 -18.39 15.15 9.46
N ARG A 90 -18.23 14.19 10.39
CA ARG A 90 -16.91 13.87 10.95
C ARG A 90 -15.93 13.29 9.91
N GLN A 91 -16.42 12.54 8.92
CA GLN A 91 -15.59 12.02 7.84
C GLN A 91 -15.12 13.15 6.93
N ILE A 92 -15.97 14.13 6.67
CA ILE A 92 -15.59 15.34 5.91
C ILE A 92 -14.49 16.12 6.64
N VAL A 93 -14.64 16.31 7.96
CA VAL A 93 -13.60 16.93 8.78
C VAL A 93 -12.30 16.10 8.76
N GLY A 94 -12.42 14.77 8.89
CA GLY A 94 -11.28 13.87 8.82
C GLY A 94 -10.56 13.90 7.48
N LEU A 95 -11.31 13.99 6.37
CA LEU A 95 -10.77 14.21 5.02
C LEU A 95 -9.94 15.50 4.94
N ALA A 96 -10.53 16.62 5.38
CA ALA A 96 -9.87 17.92 5.36
C ALA A 96 -8.58 17.92 6.20
N LEU A 97 -8.62 17.35 7.41
CA LEU A 97 -7.44 17.22 8.28
C LEU A 97 -6.38 16.29 7.67
N GLY A 98 -6.77 15.15 7.10
CA GLY A 98 -5.84 14.22 6.47
C GLY A 98 -5.06 14.87 5.34
N PHE A 99 -5.75 15.54 4.42
CA PHE A 99 -5.09 16.25 3.31
C PHE A 99 -4.27 17.45 3.79
N ALA A 100 -4.76 18.24 4.75
CA ALA A 100 -4.03 19.38 5.30
C ALA A 100 -2.73 18.93 6.00
N GLY A 101 -2.77 17.84 6.77
CA GLY A 101 -1.59 17.29 7.43
C GLY A 101 -0.53 16.81 6.44
N VAL A 102 -0.92 16.09 5.38
CA VAL A 102 0.02 15.67 4.33
C VAL A 102 0.56 16.89 3.57
N ALA A 103 -0.29 17.87 3.22
CA ALA A 103 0.15 19.06 2.53
C ALA A 103 1.19 19.86 3.36
N LEU A 104 1.02 19.91 4.67
CA LEU A 104 1.98 20.56 5.58
C LEU A 104 3.34 19.85 5.56
N VAL A 105 3.35 18.50 5.65
CA VAL A 105 4.60 17.73 5.64
C VAL A 105 5.29 17.80 4.28
N VAL A 106 4.52 17.66 3.20
CA VAL A 106 5.06 17.72 1.83
C VAL A 106 5.60 19.11 1.54
N GLY A 107 4.88 20.17 1.95
CA GLY A 107 5.34 21.57 1.79
C GLY A 107 6.66 21.82 2.50
N ASP A 108 6.77 21.44 3.78
CA ASP A 108 7.99 21.57 4.58
C ASP A 108 9.21 20.90 3.90
N ARG A 109 9.00 19.70 3.34
CA ARG A 109 10.07 18.95 2.68
C ARG A 109 10.46 19.48 1.30
N LEU A 110 9.50 20.02 0.56
CA LEU A 110 9.78 20.66 -0.72
C LEU A 110 10.56 21.98 -0.53
N ASP A 111 10.22 22.75 0.52
CA ASP A 111 10.91 24.00 0.86
C ASP A 111 12.34 23.74 1.33
N ASP A 112 12.59 22.67 2.08
CA ASP A 112 13.92 22.22 2.50
C ASP A 112 14.76 21.60 1.37
N GLY A 113 14.19 21.41 0.18
CA GLY A 113 14.84 20.73 -0.94
C GLY A 113 15.03 19.21 -0.73
N ALA A 114 14.41 18.65 0.29
CA ALA A 114 14.47 17.22 0.66
C ALA A 114 13.43 16.35 -0.08
N GLY A 115 12.84 16.87 -1.14
CA GLY A 115 11.87 16.15 -1.96
C GLY A 115 11.65 16.81 -3.31
N THR A 116 11.06 16.06 -4.24
CA THR A 116 10.70 16.57 -5.57
C THR A 116 9.21 16.46 -5.81
N LEU A 117 8.65 17.42 -6.53
CA LEU A 117 7.24 17.39 -6.93
C LEU A 117 6.91 16.13 -7.74
N SER A 118 7.85 15.66 -8.57
CA SER A 118 7.71 14.40 -9.33
C SER A 118 7.66 13.19 -8.40
N GLY A 119 8.44 13.16 -7.33
CA GLY A 119 8.40 12.11 -6.33
C GLY A 119 7.07 12.05 -5.58
N VAL A 120 6.54 13.22 -5.18
CA VAL A 120 5.19 13.34 -4.59
C VAL A 120 4.13 12.82 -5.56
N ALA A 121 4.21 13.21 -6.84
CA ALA A 121 3.26 12.77 -7.86
C ALA A 121 3.27 11.23 -8.02
N TRP A 122 4.45 10.59 -8.02
CA TRP A 122 4.55 9.13 -8.08
C TRP A 122 3.94 8.45 -6.85
N ASN A 123 4.16 8.99 -5.65
CA ASN A 123 3.53 8.46 -4.43
C ASN A 123 2.00 8.62 -4.46
N LEU A 124 1.48 9.76 -4.91
CA LEU A 124 0.04 9.98 -5.07
C LEU A 124 -0.58 9.02 -6.09
N LEU A 125 0.08 8.81 -7.24
CA LEU A 125 -0.35 7.81 -8.23
C LEU A 125 -0.35 6.41 -7.63
N GLY A 126 0.68 6.05 -6.86
CA GLY A 126 0.75 4.79 -6.12
C GLY A 126 -0.42 4.64 -5.15
N MET A 127 -0.71 5.67 -4.36
CA MET A 127 -1.85 5.69 -3.42
C MET A 127 -3.19 5.49 -4.14
N VAL A 128 -3.42 6.19 -5.25
CA VAL A 128 -4.63 6.02 -6.07
C VAL A 128 -4.72 4.59 -6.61
N ALA A 129 -3.61 4.03 -7.11
CA ALA A 129 -3.57 2.67 -7.63
C ALA A 129 -3.87 1.62 -6.55
N VAL A 130 -3.30 1.76 -5.35
CA VAL A 130 -3.60 0.87 -4.21
C VAL A 130 -5.06 0.99 -3.80
N THR A 131 -5.58 2.21 -3.69
CA THR A 131 -6.98 2.44 -3.29
C THR A 131 -7.96 1.84 -4.29
N THR A 132 -7.79 2.15 -5.57
CA THR A 132 -8.65 1.61 -6.63
C THR A 132 -8.53 0.10 -6.76
N GLY A 133 -7.30 -0.44 -6.67
CA GLY A 133 -7.04 -1.88 -6.66
C GLY A 133 -7.72 -2.59 -5.49
N THR A 134 -7.67 -2.01 -4.29
CA THR A 134 -8.33 -2.56 -3.09
C THR A 134 -9.85 -2.58 -3.22
N LEU A 135 -10.45 -1.50 -3.71
CA LEU A 135 -11.90 -1.43 -3.97
C LEU A 135 -12.31 -2.42 -5.05
N TYR A 136 -11.53 -2.53 -6.11
CA TYR A 136 -11.77 -3.50 -7.19
C TYR A 136 -11.64 -4.95 -6.69
N GLN A 137 -10.64 -5.23 -5.87
CA GLN A 137 -10.48 -6.54 -5.23
C GLN A 137 -11.70 -6.91 -4.39
N LYS A 138 -12.17 -5.98 -3.56
CA LYS A 138 -13.37 -6.15 -2.73
C LYS A 138 -14.61 -6.42 -3.58
N ALA A 139 -14.72 -5.78 -4.74
CA ALA A 139 -15.89 -5.90 -5.62
C ALA A 139 -15.89 -7.17 -6.47
N ARG A 140 -14.72 -7.63 -6.94
CA ARG A 140 -14.61 -8.66 -7.99
C ARG A 140 -13.94 -9.97 -7.58
N ASN A 141 -13.17 -9.99 -6.48
CA ASN A 141 -12.36 -11.16 -6.10
C ASN A 141 -12.92 -11.89 -4.87
N GLN A 142 -14.23 -11.75 -4.60
CA GLN A 142 -14.87 -12.44 -3.48
C GLN A 142 -14.90 -13.96 -3.69
N GLY A 143 -14.71 -14.72 -2.61
CA GLY A 143 -14.80 -16.18 -2.64
C GLY A 143 -13.60 -16.88 -3.30
N ILE A 144 -12.59 -16.15 -3.77
CA ILE A 144 -11.36 -16.72 -4.31
C ILE A 144 -10.44 -17.10 -3.15
N ASN A 145 -9.82 -18.28 -3.25
CA ASN A 145 -8.83 -18.69 -2.26
C ASN A 145 -7.65 -17.69 -2.26
N PRO A 146 -7.25 -17.18 -1.10
CA PRO A 146 -6.25 -16.13 -1.01
C PRO A 146 -4.86 -16.51 -1.55
N PHE A 147 -4.44 -17.77 -1.38
CA PHE A 147 -3.13 -18.23 -1.85
C PHE A 147 -3.07 -18.29 -3.37
N THR A 148 -4.07 -18.94 -4.00
CA THR A 148 -4.16 -18.99 -5.46
C THR A 148 -4.44 -17.61 -6.06
N GLY A 149 -5.23 -16.78 -5.38
CA GLY A 149 -5.45 -15.39 -5.75
C GLY A 149 -4.15 -14.56 -5.71
N ALA A 150 -3.38 -14.66 -4.63
CA ALA A 150 -2.08 -14.00 -4.51
C ALA A 150 -1.08 -14.45 -5.58
N THR A 151 -1.05 -15.75 -5.90
CA THR A 151 -0.21 -16.27 -6.99
C THR A 151 -0.48 -15.53 -8.30
N VAL A 152 -1.76 -15.43 -8.72
CA VAL A 152 -2.13 -14.74 -9.97
C VAL A 152 -1.83 -13.25 -9.91
N GLN A 153 -2.09 -12.61 -8.77
CA GLN A 153 -1.77 -11.19 -8.58
C GLN A 153 -0.28 -10.91 -8.70
N PHE A 154 0.57 -11.73 -8.04
CA PHE A 154 2.03 -11.56 -8.11
C PHE A 154 2.59 -11.91 -9.49
N ALA A 155 2.02 -12.92 -10.18
CA ALA A 155 2.40 -13.23 -11.55
C ALA A 155 2.16 -12.02 -12.48
N ALA A 156 0.95 -11.44 -12.44
CA ALA A 156 0.59 -10.29 -13.26
C ALA A 156 1.44 -9.04 -12.90
N ALA A 157 1.65 -8.78 -11.60
CA ALA A 157 2.49 -7.69 -11.13
C ALA A 157 3.95 -7.87 -11.56
N GLY A 158 4.48 -9.09 -11.46
CA GLY A 158 5.84 -9.42 -11.90
C GLY A 158 6.04 -9.17 -13.39
N ILE A 159 5.12 -9.66 -14.23
CA ILE A 159 5.14 -9.40 -15.68
C ILE A 159 5.10 -7.90 -15.96
N ALA A 160 4.18 -7.16 -15.32
CA ALA A 160 4.08 -5.72 -15.51
C ALA A 160 5.35 -4.97 -15.08
N CYS A 161 5.95 -5.35 -13.93
CA CYS A 161 7.21 -4.76 -13.46
C CYS A 161 8.38 -5.07 -14.41
N VAL A 162 8.46 -6.27 -14.99
CA VAL A 162 9.46 -6.61 -16.01
C VAL A 162 9.29 -5.72 -17.24
N LEU A 163 8.08 -5.56 -17.74
CA LEU A 163 7.81 -4.70 -18.91
C LEU A 163 8.17 -3.24 -18.61
N LEU A 164 7.84 -2.74 -17.42
CA LEU A 164 8.18 -1.38 -17.01
C LEU A 164 9.69 -1.19 -16.79
N SER A 165 10.43 -2.20 -16.32
CA SER A 165 11.88 -2.09 -16.15
C SER A 165 12.59 -1.83 -17.49
N PHE A 166 12.10 -2.43 -18.57
CA PHE A 166 12.59 -2.11 -19.91
C PHE A 166 12.20 -0.69 -20.37
N ALA A 167 10.98 -0.26 -20.06
CA ALA A 167 10.48 1.07 -20.44
C ALA A 167 11.23 2.21 -19.72
N PHE A 168 11.62 2.01 -18.45
CA PHE A 168 12.37 3.00 -17.67
C PHE A 168 13.87 2.94 -17.88
N SER A 169 14.36 2.03 -18.75
CA SER A 169 15.80 1.87 -19.06
C SER A 169 16.64 1.79 -17.78
N GLU A 170 16.17 1.02 -16.79
CA GLU A 170 16.91 0.81 -15.54
C GLU A 170 18.26 0.17 -15.88
N GLY A 171 19.33 0.82 -15.42
CA GLY A 171 20.69 0.30 -15.59
C GLY A 171 20.92 -1.03 -14.90
N GLU A 172 22.13 -1.58 -15.02
CA GLU A 172 22.47 -2.84 -14.36
C GLU A 172 22.24 -2.76 -12.84
N SER A 173 21.37 -3.63 -12.34
CA SER A 173 21.09 -3.70 -10.90
C SER A 173 22.28 -4.34 -10.19
N THR A 174 22.88 -3.63 -9.24
CA THR A 174 23.96 -4.18 -8.40
C THR A 174 23.36 -5.04 -7.28
N TRP A 175 23.57 -6.35 -7.38
CA TRP A 175 23.09 -7.32 -6.40
C TRP A 175 24.06 -7.45 -5.22
N THR A 176 24.04 -6.48 -4.33
CA THR A 176 24.84 -6.53 -3.09
C THR A 176 24.18 -7.45 -2.06
N PRO A 177 24.93 -7.96 -1.04
CA PRO A 177 24.34 -8.73 0.05
C PRO A 177 23.19 -8.00 0.76
N HIS A 178 23.24 -6.67 0.85
CA HIS A 178 22.17 -5.85 1.45
C HIS A 178 20.90 -5.89 0.59
N VAL A 179 21.02 -5.78 -0.74
CA VAL A 179 19.89 -5.88 -1.66
C VAL A 179 19.26 -7.27 -1.62
N LEU A 180 20.08 -8.32 -1.58
CA LEU A 180 19.60 -9.70 -1.44
C LEU A 180 18.90 -9.92 -0.09
N GLY A 181 19.45 -9.37 0.99
CA GLY A 181 18.84 -9.41 2.32
C GLY A 181 17.48 -8.67 2.35
N ALA A 182 17.40 -7.49 1.73
CA ALA A 182 16.15 -6.74 1.59
C ALA A 182 15.13 -7.52 0.75
N LEU A 183 15.56 -8.17 -0.33
CA LEU A 183 14.70 -9.00 -1.18
C LEU A 183 14.14 -10.18 -0.38
N ALA A 184 15.00 -10.91 0.32
CA ALA A 184 14.57 -12.03 1.17
C ALA A 184 13.59 -11.55 2.26
N TRP A 185 13.89 -10.44 2.94
CA TRP A 185 13.00 -9.84 3.93
C TRP A 185 11.62 -9.52 3.35
N THR A 186 11.57 -8.83 2.20
CA THR A 186 10.30 -8.44 1.59
C THR A 186 9.47 -9.63 1.14
N ILE A 187 10.09 -10.75 0.74
CA ILE A 187 9.38 -11.96 0.36
C ILE A 187 8.93 -12.74 1.60
N LEU A 188 9.84 -13.06 2.51
CA LEU A 188 9.54 -13.94 3.63
C LEU A 188 8.68 -13.26 4.69
N VAL A 189 8.99 -12.02 5.04
CA VAL A 189 8.28 -11.30 6.10
C VAL A 189 7.05 -10.59 5.56
N LEU A 190 7.19 -9.74 4.55
CA LEU A 190 6.06 -8.93 4.07
C LEU A 190 5.08 -9.72 3.20
N SER A 191 5.54 -10.66 2.38
CA SER A 191 4.61 -11.41 1.53
C SER A 191 4.04 -12.65 2.22
N ILE A 192 4.85 -13.40 2.97
CA ILE A 192 4.39 -14.65 3.60
C ILE A 192 3.94 -14.44 5.03
N ALA A 193 4.86 -14.04 5.92
CA ALA A 193 4.56 -13.96 7.34
C ALA A 193 3.43 -12.97 7.63
N ALA A 194 3.43 -11.78 6.98
CA ALA A 194 2.36 -10.80 7.14
C ALA A 194 1.02 -11.32 6.59
N THR A 195 1.03 -12.04 5.46
CA THR A 195 -0.19 -12.64 4.90
C THR A 195 -0.75 -13.73 5.82
N LEU A 196 0.09 -14.64 6.31
CA LEU A 196 -0.32 -15.69 7.24
C LEU A 196 -0.84 -15.10 8.55
N LEU A 197 -0.15 -14.08 9.09
CA LEU A 197 -0.59 -13.38 10.30
C LEU A 197 -1.95 -12.70 10.09
N LEU A 198 -2.15 -12.04 8.96
CA LEU A 198 -3.43 -11.40 8.61
C LEU A 198 -4.57 -12.44 8.57
N TYR A 199 -4.34 -13.59 7.93
CA TYR A 199 -5.35 -14.66 7.90
C TYR A 199 -5.64 -15.23 9.27
N TRP A 200 -4.60 -15.43 10.07
CA TRP A 200 -4.78 -15.90 11.45
C TRP A 200 -5.61 -14.90 12.27
N LEU A 201 -5.29 -13.59 12.19
CA LEU A 201 -6.06 -12.54 12.87
C LEU A 201 -7.52 -12.47 12.42
N ILE A 202 -7.76 -12.56 11.11
CA ILE A 202 -9.12 -12.60 10.56
C ILE A 202 -9.88 -13.82 11.06
N SER A 203 -9.24 -14.98 11.14
CA SER A 203 -9.85 -16.20 11.67
C SER A 203 -10.24 -16.11 13.13
N GLN A 204 -9.56 -15.26 13.91
CA GLN A 204 -9.91 -14.95 15.31
C GLN A 204 -11.01 -13.89 15.46
N GLY A 205 -11.55 -13.37 14.34
CA GLY A 205 -12.57 -12.33 14.36
C GLY A 205 -12.05 -10.91 14.65
N ALA A 206 -10.74 -10.71 14.66
CA ALA A 206 -10.07 -9.46 15.03
C ALA A 206 -10.00 -8.42 13.88
N VAL A 207 -10.96 -8.43 12.95
CA VAL A 207 -10.92 -7.54 11.76
C VAL A 207 -10.94 -6.05 12.13
N ALA A 208 -11.75 -5.69 13.14
CA ALA A 208 -11.87 -4.30 13.60
C ALA A 208 -10.59 -3.82 14.30
N GLU A 209 -10.01 -4.68 15.13
CA GLU A 209 -8.74 -4.43 15.84
C GLU A 209 -7.58 -4.28 14.85
N VAL A 210 -7.48 -5.16 13.86
CA VAL A 210 -6.47 -5.08 12.78
C VAL A 210 -6.61 -3.78 12.02
N SER A 211 -7.83 -3.36 11.68
CA SER A 211 -8.06 -2.09 10.99
C SER A 211 -7.58 -0.90 11.80
N SER A 212 -7.67 -0.97 13.14
CA SER A 212 -7.20 0.11 14.01
C SER A 212 -5.68 0.25 14.04
N LEU A 213 -4.92 -0.83 13.77
CA LEU A 213 -3.45 -0.79 13.71
C LEU A 213 -2.93 0.00 12.52
N PHE A 214 -3.72 0.14 11.46
CA PHE A 214 -3.31 0.98 10.30
C PHE A 214 -3.09 2.44 10.66
N TYR A 215 -3.67 2.95 11.76
CA TYR A 215 -3.39 4.31 12.25
C TYR A 215 -1.95 4.49 12.74
N LEU A 216 -1.32 3.41 13.18
CA LEU A 216 0.04 3.43 13.69
C LEU A 216 1.08 3.37 12.58
N VAL A 217 0.69 2.97 11.36
CA VAL A 217 1.62 2.77 10.23
C VAL A 217 2.46 4.03 9.94
N PRO A 218 1.90 5.24 9.79
CA PRO A 218 2.72 6.42 9.50
C PRO A 218 3.70 6.75 10.63
N VAL A 219 3.27 6.57 11.89
CA VAL A 219 4.14 6.81 13.06
C VAL A 219 5.25 5.78 13.14
N ALA A 220 4.91 4.50 12.99
CA ALA A 220 5.89 3.43 13.01
C ALA A 220 6.91 3.59 11.87
N ALA A 221 6.44 3.95 10.66
CA ALA A 221 7.32 4.22 9.52
C ALA A 221 8.30 5.38 9.80
N ALA A 222 7.82 6.50 10.35
CA ALA A 222 8.65 7.65 10.69
C ALA A 222 9.66 7.33 11.80
N LEU A 223 9.23 6.61 12.85
CA LEU A 223 10.10 6.19 13.96
C LEU A 223 11.18 5.21 13.51
N ILE A 224 10.91 4.38 12.51
CA ILE A 224 11.87 3.45 11.93
C ILE A 224 12.78 4.16 10.92
N ALA A 225 12.25 5.07 10.10
CA ALA A 225 13.01 5.79 9.10
C ALA A 225 14.06 6.73 9.72
N TRP A 226 13.75 7.34 10.85
CA TRP A 226 14.68 8.22 11.57
C TRP A 226 16.05 7.56 11.86
N PRO A 227 16.17 6.43 12.60
CA PRO A 227 17.47 5.81 12.87
C PRO A 227 18.06 5.05 11.67
N LEU A 228 17.24 4.57 10.73
CA LEU A 228 17.73 3.77 9.60
C LEU A 228 18.23 4.62 8.43
N PHE A 229 17.58 5.73 8.17
CA PHE A 229 17.88 6.59 7.01
C PHE A 229 18.39 7.98 7.40
N GLY A 230 18.46 8.29 8.71
CA GLY A 230 18.86 9.61 9.18
C GLY A 230 17.85 10.70 8.85
N GLU A 231 16.58 10.36 8.62
CA GLU A 231 15.53 11.32 8.32
C GLU A 231 15.25 12.20 9.54
N HIS A 232 15.48 13.50 9.43
CA HIS A 232 15.19 14.44 10.50
C HIS A 232 13.73 14.84 10.47
N LEU A 233 13.03 14.59 11.57
CA LEU A 233 11.63 15.01 11.73
C LEU A 233 11.60 16.47 12.20
N SER A 234 11.24 17.40 11.30
CA SER A 234 10.96 18.78 11.69
C SER A 234 9.71 18.87 12.57
N LEU A 235 9.57 19.96 13.30
CA LEU A 235 8.36 20.19 14.09
C LEU A 235 7.11 20.28 13.19
N HIS A 236 7.24 20.80 11.99
CA HIS A 236 6.17 20.87 11.00
C HIS A 236 5.78 19.47 10.52
N ALA A 237 6.77 18.59 10.24
CA ALA A 237 6.52 17.22 9.88
C ALA A 237 5.78 16.45 10.98
N LEU A 238 6.22 16.57 12.25
CA LEU A 238 5.54 15.96 13.39
C LEU A 238 4.09 16.46 13.54
N THR A 239 3.90 17.78 13.43
CA THR A 239 2.56 18.37 13.51
C THR A 239 1.65 17.89 12.39
N GLY A 240 2.14 17.86 11.15
CA GLY A 240 1.40 17.35 10.01
C GLY A 240 1.07 15.85 10.13
N MET A 241 1.99 15.02 10.66
CA MET A 241 1.73 13.62 10.97
C MET A 241 0.58 13.46 11.97
N VAL A 242 0.60 14.20 13.07
CA VAL A 242 -0.47 14.17 14.09
C VAL A 242 -1.81 14.58 13.49
N ILE A 243 -1.84 15.66 12.71
CA ILE A 243 -3.06 16.13 12.03
C ILE A 243 -3.58 15.06 11.08
N THR A 244 -2.69 14.44 10.28
CA THR A 244 -3.07 13.34 9.35
C THR A 244 -3.66 12.15 10.10
N MET A 245 -3.01 11.73 11.20
CA MET A 245 -3.50 10.61 12.02
C MET A 245 -4.89 10.89 12.60
N VAL A 246 -5.13 12.08 13.15
CA VAL A 246 -6.45 12.47 13.63
C VAL A 246 -7.46 12.46 12.49
N GLY A 247 -7.09 12.98 11.33
CA GLY A 247 -7.93 12.95 10.13
C GLY A 247 -8.33 11.55 9.72
N VAL A 248 -7.36 10.64 9.58
CA VAL A 248 -7.59 9.22 9.26
C VAL A 248 -8.46 8.55 10.32
N ALA A 249 -8.19 8.78 11.61
CA ALA A 249 -8.97 8.25 12.72
C ALA A 249 -10.45 8.67 12.66
N LEU A 250 -10.74 9.92 12.30
CA LEU A 250 -12.10 10.41 12.13
C LEU A 250 -12.83 9.76 10.95
N VAL A 251 -12.12 9.42 9.88
CA VAL A 251 -12.71 8.78 8.69
C VAL A 251 -13.09 7.33 8.98
N ILE A 252 -12.20 6.55 9.61
CA ILE A 252 -12.38 5.09 9.77
C ILE A 252 -13.34 4.75 10.93
N ARG A 253 -13.50 5.60 11.97
CA ARG A 253 -14.43 5.31 13.06
C ARG A 253 -15.82 4.99 12.50
N PRO A 254 -16.43 3.82 12.85
CA PRO A 254 -17.77 3.50 12.40
C PRO A 254 -18.75 4.60 12.84
N ALA A 255 -19.71 4.95 11.98
CA ALA A 255 -20.81 5.81 12.36
C ALA A 255 -21.53 5.12 13.52
N GLY A 256 -21.51 5.72 14.70
CA GLY A 256 -22.25 5.19 15.84
C GLY A 256 -23.67 4.86 15.37
N LYS A 257 -24.14 3.64 15.66
CA LYS A 257 -25.55 3.31 15.47
C LYS A 257 -26.34 4.36 16.23
N THR A 258 -26.99 5.29 15.55
CA THR A 258 -28.06 6.08 16.16
C THR A 258 -29.08 5.07 16.70
N PRO A 259 -29.37 5.08 17.99
CA PRO A 259 -30.48 4.27 18.51
C PRO A 259 -31.74 4.71 17.77
N ARG A 260 -32.43 3.75 17.14
CA ARG A 260 -33.76 3.95 16.59
C ARG A 260 -34.77 3.98 17.74
#